data_f1547c6fe3bc2cc23a175f61d86efe4c
#
_entry.id   f1547c6fe3bc2cc23a175f61d86efe4c
#
_cell.length_a   1.000
_cell.length_b   1.000
_cell.length_c   1.000
_cell.angle_alpha   90.00
_cell.angle_beta   90.00
_cell.angle_gamma   90.00
#
_symmetry.space_group_name_H-M   'P 1'
#
loop_
_entity.id
_entity.type
_entity.pdbx_description
1 polymer ?
#
loop_
_entity_poly.entity_id
_entity_poly.type
_entity_poly.pdbx_seq_one_letter_code
_entity_poly.pdbx_strand_id
1 'polypeptide(L)'
;MGVRLYMPKIGELTLTSVDEFDFRLLIKALGKGEKGSRALTFDEACLLLEGFAKGKVSRVQMASAMMLMRVRGETTEEIAGMVAGLRRTVDKGWHSLEVDIDWPVYAGKREQLPWLLLVAKLLAKQGIRVMLHGDSQALPHRRHVESCLASLNIACCTSSQMAKVALQSDNIVYVRAGDLAPVLDECRQLHQELGLRSLIQTAARCMNPTNAPISLRSYFHPGLDAVHQGICEILFEKSEYHAGSVAIFKGLQGETECNPRVATTITVVNGQTDNIAVSSLSIPTLLEGFSGAKVGQAELSSDILALLWREKEPFSADALTSLMSRTMIEQALSSMTATLAAVLLLLNHKLNTAIIPQESISPESISQKSNSQKIMAAEQAVYLSQQCWANRFSSTNNPLAKWLNEEWLCAV
;
A
#
# COMPACT_ATOMS: atom_id res chain seq x y z
N MET A 1 -21.96 -7.02 54.65
CA MET A 1 -20.75 -6.22 54.30
C MET A 1 -20.45 -6.48 52.85
N GLY A 2 -20.86 -5.55 51.96
CA GLY A 2 -20.61 -5.67 50.55
C GLY A 2 -19.23 -5.12 50.18
N VAL A 3 -18.38 -5.93 49.66
CA VAL A 3 -17.11 -5.50 49.09
C VAL A 3 -17.41 -4.69 47.84
N ARG A 4 -17.33 -3.35 47.93
CA ARG A 4 -17.29 -2.46 46.75
C ARG A 4 -15.97 -2.72 46.01
N LEU A 5 -16.03 -3.49 44.94
CA LEU A 5 -14.95 -3.54 43.99
C LEU A 5 -14.72 -2.13 43.44
N TYR A 6 -13.58 -1.55 43.75
CA TYR A 6 -13.10 -0.29 43.21
C TYR A 6 -12.94 -0.45 41.69
N MET A 7 -13.89 0.09 40.94
CA MET A 7 -13.70 0.19 39.47
C MET A 7 -12.89 1.46 39.19
N PRO A 8 -11.73 1.37 38.55
CA PRO A 8 -11.00 2.56 38.11
C PRO A 8 -11.92 3.39 37.19
N LYS A 9 -11.82 4.71 37.29
CA LYS A 9 -12.50 5.64 36.40
C LYS A 9 -12.11 5.28 34.95
N ILE A 10 -13.12 5.23 34.07
CA ILE A 10 -12.99 4.86 32.64
C ILE A 10 -12.17 5.94 31.90
N GLY A 11 -10.88 6.07 32.19
CA GLY A 11 -9.99 7.06 31.63
C GLY A 11 -8.64 6.48 31.24
N GLU A 12 -8.14 5.55 32.04
CA GLU A 12 -6.81 4.98 31.81
C GLU A 12 -6.83 3.52 32.23
N LEU A 13 -6.98 2.63 31.26
CA LEU A 13 -6.69 1.21 31.48
C LEU A 13 -5.17 1.09 31.57
N THR A 14 -4.66 0.67 32.72
CA THR A 14 -3.25 0.28 32.82
C THR A 14 -3.07 -0.96 31.95
N LEU A 15 -2.40 -0.80 30.80
CA LEU A 15 -2.14 -1.89 29.89
C LEU A 15 -1.05 -2.77 30.50
N THR A 16 -1.45 -3.93 30.95
CA THR A 16 -0.57 -5.02 31.34
C THR A 16 -0.15 -5.80 30.09
N SER A 17 0.69 -6.81 30.26
CA SER A 17 1.04 -7.69 29.14
C SER A 17 -0.22 -8.37 28.54
N VAL A 18 -0.14 -8.78 27.25
CA VAL A 18 -1.23 -9.51 26.57
C VAL A 18 -1.71 -10.73 27.37
N ASP A 19 -0.83 -11.36 28.15
CA ASP A 19 -1.14 -12.56 28.92
C ASP A 19 -1.97 -12.29 30.18
N GLU A 20 -1.92 -11.09 30.72
CA GLU A 20 -2.56 -10.71 31.99
C GLU A 20 -3.78 -9.81 31.81
N PHE A 21 -4.00 -9.29 30.61
CA PHE A 21 -5.04 -8.31 30.34
C PHE A 21 -6.45 -8.92 30.25
N ASP A 22 -7.43 -8.32 30.95
CA ASP A 22 -8.86 -8.69 30.81
C ASP A 22 -9.51 -8.02 29.59
N PHE A 23 -9.50 -8.69 28.44
CA PHE A 23 -10.07 -8.18 27.19
C PHE A 23 -11.58 -7.85 27.23
N ARG A 24 -12.31 -8.31 28.25
CA ARG A 24 -13.70 -7.89 28.49
C ARG A 24 -13.81 -6.39 28.76
N LEU A 25 -12.74 -5.76 29.25
CA LEU A 25 -12.69 -4.32 29.48
C LEU A 25 -12.74 -3.53 28.18
N LEU A 26 -12.10 -4.01 27.10
CA LEU A 26 -12.17 -3.38 25.78
C LEU A 26 -13.56 -3.50 25.18
N ILE A 27 -14.21 -4.66 25.31
CA ILE A 27 -15.59 -4.85 24.86
C ILE A 27 -16.54 -3.93 25.63
N LYS A 28 -16.35 -3.77 26.96
CA LYS A 28 -17.12 -2.83 27.75
C LYS A 28 -16.89 -1.38 27.33
N ALA A 29 -15.64 -0.99 27.01
CA ALA A 29 -15.32 0.35 26.52
C ALA A 29 -16.07 0.66 25.22
N LEU A 30 -16.12 -0.30 24.29
CA LEU A 30 -16.81 -0.18 23.00
C LEU A 30 -18.34 -0.24 23.12
N GLY A 31 -18.88 -1.05 24.03
CA GLY A 31 -20.29 -1.48 24.04
C GLY A 31 -21.10 -1.01 25.25
N LYS A 32 -20.67 -0.02 26.04
CA LYS A 32 -21.37 0.43 27.26
C LYS A 32 -22.63 1.26 26.97
N GLY A 33 -23.12 1.27 25.77
CA GLY A 33 -24.28 2.06 25.35
C GLY A 33 -23.90 3.48 24.91
N GLU A 34 -24.89 4.21 24.41
CA GLU A 34 -24.70 5.50 23.74
C GLU A 34 -23.96 6.56 24.61
N LYS A 35 -24.22 6.59 25.91
CA LYS A 35 -23.62 7.57 26.83
C LYS A 35 -22.32 7.09 27.49
N GLY A 36 -21.94 5.81 27.32
CA GLY A 36 -20.82 5.24 28.06
C GLY A 36 -19.77 4.58 27.20
N SER A 37 -20.05 4.37 25.90
CA SER A 37 -19.10 3.81 24.94
C SER A 37 -18.09 4.85 24.49
N ARG A 38 -16.87 4.41 24.23
CA ARG A 38 -15.81 5.22 23.67
C ARG A 38 -15.01 4.43 22.60
N ALA A 39 -14.24 5.15 21.81
CA ALA A 39 -13.23 4.55 20.96
C ALA A 39 -12.13 3.88 21.79
N LEU A 40 -11.47 2.88 21.21
CA LEU A 40 -10.23 2.38 21.76
C LEU A 40 -9.10 3.38 21.48
N THR A 41 -8.15 3.46 22.38
CA THR A 41 -6.89 4.14 22.14
C THR A 41 -6.03 3.31 21.16
N PHE A 42 -4.98 3.91 20.64
CA PHE A 42 -3.99 3.20 19.80
C PHE A 42 -3.49 1.91 20.49
N ASP A 43 -3.06 2.02 21.75
CA ASP A 43 -2.49 0.89 22.48
C ASP A 43 -3.54 -0.20 22.80
N GLU A 44 -4.78 0.18 23.10
CA GLU A 44 -5.89 -0.75 23.31
C GLU A 44 -6.25 -1.51 22.03
N ALA A 45 -6.29 -0.83 20.88
CA ALA A 45 -6.55 -1.46 19.59
C ALA A 45 -5.41 -2.39 19.18
N CYS A 46 -4.16 -1.99 19.41
CA CYS A 46 -2.98 -2.81 19.20
C CYS A 46 -3.04 -4.09 20.05
N LEU A 47 -3.28 -3.93 21.35
CA LEU A 47 -3.38 -5.04 22.31
C LEU A 47 -4.52 -6.01 21.97
N LEU A 48 -5.67 -5.50 21.50
CA LEU A 48 -6.81 -6.32 21.06
C LEU A 48 -6.42 -7.26 19.93
N LEU A 49 -5.71 -6.74 18.91
CA LEU A 49 -5.30 -7.55 17.77
C LEU A 49 -4.20 -8.56 18.13
N GLU A 50 -3.21 -8.13 18.90
CA GLU A 50 -2.17 -9.05 19.41
C GLU A 50 -2.78 -10.15 20.27
N GLY A 51 -3.75 -9.80 21.13
CA GLY A 51 -4.47 -10.75 21.96
C GLY A 51 -5.27 -11.77 21.12
N PHE A 52 -5.86 -11.32 20.02
CA PHE A 52 -6.56 -12.21 19.09
C PHE A 52 -5.59 -13.16 18.38
N ALA A 53 -4.49 -12.66 17.86
CA ALA A 53 -3.46 -13.46 17.23
C ALA A 53 -2.83 -14.52 18.17
N LYS A 54 -2.75 -14.21 19.46
CA LYS A 54 -2.24 -15.13 20.50
C LYS A 54 -3.32 -16.03 21.12
N GLY A 55 -4.57 -15.97 20.63
CA GLY A 55 -5.69 -16.76 21.17
C GLY A 55 -6.19 -16.35 22.55
N LYS A 56 -5.78 -15.17 23.07
CA LYS A 56 -6.26 -14.60 24.34
C LYS A 56 -7.59 -13.86 24.20
N VAL A 57 -7.88 -13.36 23.01
CA VAL A 57 -9.18 -12.80 22.61
C VAL A 57 -9.94 -13.87 21.86
N SER A 58 -11.15 -14.21 22.32
CA SER A 58 -11.98 -15.20 21.61
C SER A 58 -12.54 -14.63 20.29
N ARG A 59 -12.93 -15.51 19.37
CA ARG A 59 -13.60 -15.11 18.11
C ARG A 59 -14.86 -14.26 18.38
N VAL A 60 -15.63 -14.59 19.43
CA VAL A 60 -16.80 -13.81 19.83
C VAL A 60 -16.41 -12.40 20.27
N GLN A 61 -15.37 -12.26 21.08
CA GLN A 61 -14.89 -10.95 21.51
C GLN A 61 -14.38 -10.12 20.33
N MET A 62 -13.57 -10.70 19.45
CA MET A 62 -13.04 -10.00 18.27
C MET A 62 -14.17 -9.57 17.34
N ALA A 63 -15.10 -10.48 17.01
CA ALA A 63 -16.27 -10.17 16.19
C ALA A 63 -17.14 -9.05 16.80
N SER A 64 -17.37 -9.09 18.12
CA SER A 64 -18.10 -8.03 18.82
C SER A 64 -17.38 -6.69 18.76
N ALA A 65 -16.06 -6.67 18.98
CA ALA A 65 -15.26 -5.46 18.86
C ALA A 65 -15.32 -4.87 17.45
N MET A 66 -15.12 -5.70 16.42
CA MET A 66 -15.20 -5.30 15.01
C MET A 66 -16.56 -4.66 14.67
N MET A 67 -17.66 -5.27 15.13
CA MET A 67 -19.02 -4.75 14.90
C MET A 67 -19.30 -3.47 15.66
N LEU A 68 -18.89 -3.37 16.92
CA LEU A 68 -19.08 -2.15 17.74
C LEU A 68 -18.30 -0.97 17.16
N MET A 69 -17.05 -1.17 16.75
CA MET A 69 -16.26 -0.15 16.05
C MET A 69 -16.92 0.25 14.73
N ARG A 70 -17.38 -0.73 13.93
CA ARG A 70 -18.03 -0.48 12.64
C ARG A 70 -19.30 0.34 12.75
N VAL A 71 -20.17 0.02 13.72
CA VAL A 71 -21.46 0.71 13.92
C VAL A 71 -21.25 2.12 14.47
N ARG A 72 -20.30 2.33 15.36
CA ARG A 72 -19.96 3.64 15.89
C ARG A 72 -19.25 4.53 14.84
N GLY A 73 -18.56 3.96 13.89
CA GLY A 73 -17.56 4.58 13.02
C GLY A 73 -16.16 4.41 13.61
N GLU A 74 -15.30 3.76 12.85
CA GLU A 74 -13.90 3.51 13.24
C GLU A 74 -13.11 4.82 13.28
N THR A 75 -12.28 5.03 14.30
CA THR A 75 -11.37 6.16 14.38
C THR A 75 -10.04 5.87 13.71
N THR A 76 -9.35 6.92 13.26
CA THR A 76 -7.99 6.80 12.70
C THR A 76 -7.02 6.17 13.69
N GLU A 77 -7.15 6.51 14.97
CA GLU A 77 -6.33 5.98 16.06
C GLU A 77 -6.55 4.47 16.26
N GLU A 78 -7.80 4.00 16.22
CA GLU A 78 -8.13 2.58 16.29
C GLU A 78 -7.52 1.81 15.11
N ILE A 79 -7.63 2.36 13.90
CA ILE A 79 -7.06 1.71 12.71
C ILE A 79 -5.52 1.67 12.82
N ALA A 80 -4.89 2.76 13.24
CA ALA A 80 -3.44 2.80 13.44
C ALA A 80 -2.96 1.78 14.49
N GLY A 81 -3.70 1.64 15.61
CA GLY A 81 -3.42 0.62 16.62
C GLY A 81 -3.57 -0.80 16.07
N MET A 82 -4.58 -1.07 15.23
CA MET A 82 -4.70 -2.36 14.54
C MET A 82 -3.53 -2.61 13.58
N VAL A 83 -3.04 -1.58 12.87
CA VAL A 83 -1.83 -1.71 12.04
C VAL A 83 -0.62 -2.09 12.88
N ALA A 84 -0.39 -1.43 14.01
CA ALA A 84 0.68 -1.74 14.92
C ALA A 84 0.59 -3.19 15.43
N GLY A 85 -0.60 -3.61 15.86
CA GLY A 85 -0.86 -4.99 16.28
C GLY A 85 -0.57 -6.00 15.16
N LEU A 86 -1.03 -5.74 13.91
CA LEU A 86 -0.70 -6.59 12.77
C LEU A 86 0.82 -6.71 12.56
N ARG A 87 1.53 -5.59 12.57
CA ARG A 87 2.99 -5.55 12.38
C ARG A 87 3.72 -6.38 13.42
N ARG A 88 3.28 -6.36 14.68
CA ARG A 88 3.85 -7.17 15.77
C ARG A 88 3.55 -8.66 15.62
N THR A 89 2.56 -9.05 14.82
CA THR A 89 2.26 -10.46 14.50
C THR A 89 3.01 -10.98 13.28
N VAL A 90 3.61 -10.10 12.48
CA VAL A 90 4.45 -10.47 11.32
C VAL A 90 5.74 -11.11 11.82
N ASP A 91 6.11 -12.24 11.23
CA ASP A 91 7.38 -12.92 11.58
C ASP A 91 8.59 -12.05 11.25
N LYS A 92 9.62 -12.12 12.12
CA LYS A 92 10.84 -11.32 11.99
C LYS A 92 11.58 -11.54 10.67
N GLY A 93 11.42 -12.70 10.05
CA GLY A 93 12.00 -13.00 8.75
C GLY A 93 11.48 -12.06 7.64
N TRP A 94 10.20 -11.63 7.70
CA TRP A 94 9.64 -10.67 6.77
C TRP A 94 10.23 -9.27 6.98
N HIS A 95 10.38 -8.84 8.24
CA HIS A 95 10.95 -7.52 8.55
C HIS A 95 12.41 -7.38 8.11
N SER A 96 13.13 -8.49 7.97
CA SER A 96 14.54 -8.50 7.56
C SER A 96 14.77 -8.49 6.04
N LEU A 97 13.70 -8.55 5.24
CA LEU A 97 13.82 -8.50 3.79
C LEU A 97 14.15 -7.08 3.32
N GLU A 98 15.11 -7.00 2.43
CA GLU A 98 15.44 -5.75 1.75
C GLU A 98 14.47 -5.51 0.60
N VAL A 99 13.53 -4.61 0.79
CA VAL A 99 12.51 -4.20 -0.19
C VAL A 99 12.56 -2.68 -0.32
N ASP A 100 12.50 -2.19 -1.56
CA ASP A 100 12.52 -0.75 -1.84
C ASP A 100 11.11 -0.17 -1.90
N ILE A 101 10.14 -0.96 -2.40
CA ILE A 101 8.73 -0.55 -2.53
C ILE A 101 7.79 -1.61 -1.94
N ASP A 102 7.03 -1.21 -0.95
CA ASP A 102 5.87 -1.91 -0.42
C ASP A 102 4.62 -1.55 -1.25
N TRP A 103 3.94 -2.54 -1.82
CA TRP A 103 2.82 -2.34 -2.72
C TRP A 103 1.61 -3.21 -2.36
N PRO A 104 0.71 -2.74 -1.49
CA PRO A 104 -0.51 -3.45 -1.12
C PRO A 104 -1.52 -3.49 -2.27
N VAL A 105 -2.06 -4.69 -2.58
CA VAL A 105 -2.96 -4.97 -3.70
C VAL A 105 -4.17 -5.78 -3.25
N TYR A 106 -5.07 -5.15 -2.49
CA TYR A 106 -6.19 -5.80 -1.79
C TYR A 106 -7.56 -5.63 -2.44
N ALA A 107 -7.70 -4.75 -3.43
CA ALA A 107 -9.03 -4.42 -3.93
C ALA A 107 -9.51 -5.35 -5.03
N GLY A 108 -8.63 -5.80 -5.88
CA GLY A 108 -8.96 -6.51 -7.12
C GLY A 108 -9.72 -5.63 -8.13
N LYS A 109 -9.73 -6.03 -9.37
CA LYS A 109 -10.42 -5.36 -10.49
C LYS A 109 -11.76 -6.00 -10.77
N ARG A 110 -12.74 -5.23 -11.24
CA ARG A 110 -14.05 -5.75 -11.67
C ARG A 110 -14.06 -6.17 -13.13
N GLU A 111 -13.52 -5.33 -13.99
CA GLU A 111 -13.66 -5.44 -15.46
C GLU A 111 -12.32 -5.33 -16.18
N GLN A 112 -11.22 -5.18 -15.46
CA GLN A 112 -9.89 -4.96 -16.02
C GLN A 112 -8.87 -5.91 -15.40
N LEU A 113 -7.72 -6.01 -16.06
CA LEU A 113 -6.54 -6.63 -15.47
C LEU A 113 -5.80 -5.64 -14.55
N PRO A 114 -5.02 -6.12 -13.58
CA PRO A 114 -4.18 -5.26 -12.74
C PRO A 114 -2.93 -4.82 -13.52
N TRP A 115 -3.05 -3.68 -14.22
CA TRP A 115 -1.97 -3.13 -15.06
C TRP A 115 -0.74 -2.73 -14.25
N LEU A 116 -0.89 -2.49 -12.95
CA LEU A 116 0.20 -2.25 -12.01
C LEU A 116 1.28 -3.35 -12.05
N LEU A 117 0.92 -4.58 -12.42
CA LEU A 117 1.89 -5.68 -12.55
C LEU A 117 2.94 -5.43 -13.63
N LEU A 118 2.58 -4.74 -14.72
CA LEU A 118 3.52 -4.32 -15.75
C LEU A 118 4.51 -3.29 -15.20
N VAL A 119 4.03 -2.38 -14.35
CA VAL A 119 4.86 -1.37 -13.67
C VAL A 119 5.81 -2.04 -12.68
N ALA A 120 5.28 -2.88 -11.79
CA ALA A 120 6.09 -3.59 -10.80
C ALA A 120 7.20 -4.43 -11.46
N LYS A 121 6.86 -5.14 -12.56
CA LYS A 121 7.83 -5.92 -13.32
C LYS A 121 8.87 -5.04 -14.02
N LEU A 122 8.47 -3.86 -14.51
CA LEU A 122 9.40 -2.92 -15.13
C LEU A 122 10.40 -2.36 -14.12
N LEU A 123 9.93 -1.96 -12.93
CA LEU A 123 10.77 -1.50 -11.82
C LEU A 123 11.74 -2.60 -11.35
N ALA A 124 11.24 -3.81 -11.18
CA ALA A 124 12.04 -4.97 -10.79
C ALA A 124 13.16 -5.26 -11.79
N LYS A 125 12.89 -5.13 -13.09
CA LYS A 125 13.89 -5.27 -14.15
C LYS A 125 15.00 -4.21 -14.05
N GLN A 126 14.74 -3.09 -13.39
CA GLN A 126 15.72 -2.03 -13.12
C GLN A 126 16.46 -2.19 -11.78
N GLY A 127 16.27 -3.32 -11.11
CA GLY A 127 16.90 -3.58 -9.82
C GLY A 127 16.17 -3.03 -8.61
N ILE A 128 14.98 -2.41 -8.79
CA ILE A 128 14.15 -1.94 -7.68
C ILE A 128 13.38 -3.12 -7.11
N ARG A 129 13.58 -3.42 -5.83
CA ARG A 129 12.95 -4.56 -5.16
C ARG A 129 11.53 -4.21 -4.74
N VAL A 130 10.55 -4.91 -5.33
CA VAL A 130 9.12 -4.66 -5.12
C VAL A 130 8.49 -5.83 -4.40
N MET A 131 7.81 -5.57 -3.29
CA MET A 131 6.97 -6.54 -2.61
C MET A 131 5.50 -6.18 -2.78
N LEU A 132 4.79 -7.03 -3.53
CA LEU A 132 3.34 -6.99 -3.63
C LEU A 132 2.74 -7.87 -2.53
N HIS A 133 1.67 -7.41 -1.88
CA HIS A 133 0.94 -8.26 -0.95
C HIS A 133 -0.56 -7.98 -0.98
N GLY A 134 -1.39 -9.02 -0.75
CA GLY A 134 -2.83 -8.88 -0.88
C GLY A 134 -3.62 -10.08 -0.37
N ASP A 135 -4.94 -10.00 -0.47
CA ASP A 135 -5.87 -11.07 -0.11
C ASP A 135 -6.92 -11.26 -1.22
N SER A 136 -6.72 -12.29 -2.05
CA SER A 136 -7.61 -12.63 -3.15
C SER A 136 -8.97 -13.20 -2.68
N GLN A 137 -9.04 -13.71 -1.46
CA GLN A 137 -10.24 -14.33 -0.90
C GLN A 137 -11.18 -13.32 -0.22
N ALA A 138 -10.69 -12.11 0.07
CA ALA A 138 -11.51 -11.05 0.68
C ALA A 138 -12.65 -10.57 -0.25
N LEU A 139 -12.46 -10.62 -1.57
CA LEU A 139 -13.43 -10.25 -2.60
C LEU A 139 -13.34 -11.25 -3.78
N PRO A 140 -13.76 -12.49 -3.63
CA PRO A 140 -13.51 -13.58 -4.59
C PRO A 140 -14.15 -13.35 -5.98
N HIS A 141 -15.15 -12.46 -6.07
CA HIS A 141 -15.78 -12.09 -7.34
C HIS A 141 -14.99 -11.07 -8.16
N ARG A 142 -13.83 -10.63 -7.66
CA ARG A 142 -12.94 -9.70 -8.35
C ARG A 142 -11.70 -10.40 -8.88
N ARG A 143 -11.09 -9.79 -9.88
CA ARG A 143 -9.81 -10.24 -10.40
C ARG A 143 -8.67 -9.65 -9.59
N HIS A 144 -8.06 -10.45 -8.77
CA HIS A 144 -6.93 -10.08 -7.95
C HIS A 144 -5.61 -10.26 -8.68
N VAL A 145 -4.60 -9.51 -8.25
CA VAL A 145 -3.21 -9.61 -8.72
C VAL A 145 -2.72 -11.05 -8.70
N GLU A 146 -3.03 -11.81 -7.65
CA GLU A 146 -2.62 -13.20 -7.50
C GLU A 146 -2.98 -14.08 -8.70
N SER A 147 -4.16 -13.91 -9.27
CA SER A 147 -4.61 -14.68 -10.44
C SER A 147 -3.85 -14.38 -11.74
N CYS A 148 -3.02 -13.35 -11.74
CA CYS A 148 -2.28 -12.86 -12.91
C CYS A 148 -0.75 -13.04 -12.80
N LEU A 149 -0.24 -13.52 -11.66
CA LEU A 149 1.20 -13.61 -11.40
C LEU A 149 1.93 -14.53 -12.37
N ALA A 150 1.33 -15.70 -12.68
CA ALA A 150 1.92 -16.70 -13.55
C ALA A 150 2.19 -16.16 -14.97
N SER A 151 1.30 -15.32 -15.51
CA SER A 151 1.44 -14.72 -16.85
C SER A 151 2.69 -13.84 -16.98
N LEU A 152 3.20 -13.32 -15.88
CA LEU A 152 4.39 -12.47 -15.82
C LEU A 152 5.57 -13.13 -15.13
N ASN A 153 5.49 -14.42 -14.78
CA ASN A 153 6.50 -15.16 -14.03
C ASN A 153 6.88 -14.43 -12.71
N ILE A 154 5.88 -13.99 -11.95
CA ILE A 154 6.09 -13.38 -10.63
C ILE A 154 5.85 -14.45 -9.57
N ALA A 155 6.83 -14.64 -8.67
CA ALA A 155 6.75 -15.64 -7.62
C ALA A 155 5.70 -15.26 -6.55
N CYS A 156 4.84 -16.24 -6.20
CA CYS A 156 4.00 -16.17 -5.00
C CYS A 156 4.70 -16.95 -3.89
N CYS A 157 5.14 -16.25 -2.84
CA CYS A 157 5.94 -16.82 -1.76
C CYS A 157 5.11 -16.96 -0.48
N THR A 158 5.28 -18.12 0.18
CA THR A 158 4.58 -18.45 1.44
C THR A 158 5.49 -18.34 2.67
N SER A 159 6.77 -18.00 2.48
CA SER A 159 7.71 -17.78 3.56
C SER A 159 8.72 -16.69 3.20
N SER A 160 9.27 -16.04 4.22
CA SER A 160 10.30 -15.00 4.07
C SER A 160 11.57 -15.53 3.38
N GLN A 161 11.92 -16.79 3.61
CA GLN A 161 13.05 -17.42 2.93
C GLN A 161 12.84 -17.55 1.42
N MET A 162 11.65 -18.00 0.97
CA MET A 162 11.29 -18.04 -0.45
C MET A 162 11.29 -16.65 -1.05
N ALA A 163 10.73 -15.68 -0.33
CA ALA A 163 10.66 -14.28 -0.77
C ALA A 163 12.07 -13.68 -0.92
N LYS A 164 13.00 -13.98 -0.01
CA LYS A 164 14.39 -13.56 -0.10
C LYS A 164 15.05 -14.05 -1.40
N VAL A 165 14.88 -15.32 -1.72
CA VAL A 165 15.42 -15.90 -2.95
C VAL A 165 14.80 -15.23 -4.19
N ALA A 166 13.47 -15.07 -4.22
CA ALA A 166 12.79 -14.42 -5.34
C ALA A 166 13.21 -12.94 -5.52
N LEU A 167 13.40 -12.20 -4.42
CA LEU A 167 13.89 -10.82 -4.48
C LEU A 167 15.34 -10.74 -4.98
N GLN A 168 16.18 -11.73 -4.65
CA GLN A 168 17.56 -11.78 -5.14
C GLN A 168 17.65 -12.12 -6.63
N SER A 169 16.74 -12.94 -7.17
CA SER A 169 16.75 -13.34 -8.58
C SER A 169 15.99 -12.37 -9.48
N ASP A 170 14.82 -11.90 -9.05
CA ASP A 170 13.85 -11.23 -9.90
C ASP A 170 13.44 -9.83 -9.42
N ASN A 171 13.91 -9.40 -8.23
CA ASN A 171 13.56 -8.12 -7.58
C ASN A 171 12.05 -7.90 -7.37
N ILE A 172 11.22 -8.94 -7.49
CA ILE A 172 9.78 -8.84 -7.33
C ILE A 172 9.22 -10.10 -6.69
N VAL A 173 8.28 -9.91 -5.76
CA VAL A 173 7.60 -11.00 -5.08
C VAL A 173 6.16 -10.60 -4.77
N TYR A 174 5.26 -11.59 -4.77
CA TYR A 174 3.92 -11.47 -4.19
C TYR A 174 3.80 -12.38 -2.97
N VAL A 175 3.15 -11.87 -1.92
CA VAL A 175 2.87 -12.62 -0.68
C VAL A 175 1.40 -12.46 -0.31
N ARG A 176 0.75 -13.56 0.06
CA ARG A 176 -0.62 -13.48 0.59
C ARG A 176 -0.63 -12.86 1.97
N ALA A 177 -1.68 -12.15 2.29
CA ALA A 177 -1.83 -11.52 3.59
C ALA A 177 -1.75 -12.51 4.76
N GLY A 178 -2.36 -13.69 4.61
CA GLY A 178 -2.30 -14.76 5.61
C GLY A 178 -0.92 -15.37 5.81
N ASP A 179 -0.07 -15.39 4.77
CA ASP A 179 1.33 -15.84 4.87
C ASP A 179 2.22 -14.80 5.59
N LEU A 180 1.85 -13.51 5.53
CA LEU A 180 2.51 -12.44 6.29
C LEU A 180 2.11 -12.44 7.76
N ALA A 181 0.81 -12.52 8.01
CA ALA A 181 0.20 -12.48 9.33
C ALA A 181 -1.03 -13.39 9.37
N PRO A 182 -0.92 -14.63 9.90
CA PRO A 182 -2.03 -15.61 9.93
C PRO A 182 -3.34 -15.09 10.53
N VAL A 183 -3.26 -14.13 11.46
CA VAL A 183 -4.42 -13.47 12.07
C VAL A 183 -5.31 -12.77 11.03
N LEU A 184 -4.78 -12.38 9.86
CA LEU A 184 -5.57 -11.80 8.78
C LEU A 184 -6.53 -12.81 8.15
N ASP A 185 -6.15 -14.08 8.06
CA ASP A 185 -7.05 -15.14 7.60
C ASP A 185 -8.19 -15.38 8.60
N GLU A 186 -7.89 -15.35 9.90
CA GLU A 186 -8.92 -15.44 10.93
C GLU A 186 -9.88 -14.26 10.89
N CYS A 187 -9.36 -13.03 10.75
CA CYS A 187 -10.19 -11.84 10.59
C CYS A 187 -11.04 -11.89 9.33
N ARG A 188 -10.51 -12.42 8.21
CA ARG A 188 -11.27 -12.60 6.97
C ARG A 188 -12.41 -13.60 7.16
N GLN A 189 -12.19 -14.71 7.87
CA GLN A 189 -13.26 -15.65 8.21
C GLN A 189 -14.37 -14.99 9.04
N LEU A 190 -13.99 -14.16 10.03
CA LEU A 190 -14.98 -13.38 10.79
C LEU A 190 -15.77 -12.42 9.89
N HIS A 191 -15.14 -11.74 8.93
CA HIS A 191 -15.87 -10.92 7.95
C HIS A 191 -16.86 -11.71 7.13
N GLN A 192 -16.51 -12.94 6.73
CA GLN A 192 -17.40 -13.82 5.97
C GLN A 192 -18.58 -14.29 6.82
N GLU A 193 -18.35 -14.66 8.08
CA GLU A 193 -19.39 -15.08 9.03
C GLU A 193 -20.33 -13.91 9.39
N LEU A 194 -19.79 -12.71 9.58
CA LEU A 194 -20.56 -11.50 9.90
C LEU A 194 -21.29 -10.90 8.67
N GLY A 195 -20.87 -11.24 7.47
CA GLY A 195 -21.36 -10.62 6.23
C GLY A 195 -20.95 -9.14 6.04
N LEU A 196 -20.04 -8.63 6.87
CA LEU A 196 -19.62 -7.24 6.89
C LEU A 196 -18.10 -7.11 6.98
N ARG A 197 -17.55 -6.09 6.32
CA ARG A 197 -16.14 -5.73 6.41
C ARG A 197 -15.89 -4.78 7.58
N SER A 198 -14.70 -4.83 8.16
CA SER A 198 -14.25 -3.98 9.25
C SER A 198 -12.99 -3.19 8.90
N LEU A 199 -12.50 -2.39 9.85
CA LEU A 199 -11.26 -1.63 9.77
C LEU A 199 -10.02 -2.47 9.45
N ILE A 200 -10.04 -3.77 9.69
CA ILE A 200 -8.90 -4.68 9.41
C ILE A 200 -8.47 -4.63 7.94
N GLN A 201 -9.40 -4.46 7.01
CA GLN A 201 -9.04 -4.35 5.58
C GLN A 201 -8.26 -3.06 5.27
N THR A 202 -8.53 -1.97 5.99
CA THR A 202 -7.75 -0.74 5.90
C THR A 202 -6.40 -0.93 6.58
N ALA A 203 -6.38 -1.54 7.77
CA ALA A 203 -5.16 -1.82 8.51
C ALA A 203 -4.19 -2.71 7.71
N ALA A 204 -4.66 -3.77 7.06
CA ALA A 204 -3.83 -4.66 6.25
C ALA A 204 -3.10 -3.93 5.12
N ARG A 205 -3.73 -2.94 4.47
CA ARG A 205 -3.09 -2.10 3.44
C ARG A 205 -2.01 -1.20 3.98
N CYS A 206 -2.07 -0.90 5.28
CA CYS A 206 -1.14 0.01 5.94
C CYS A 206 0.02 -0.73 6.63
N MET A 207 0.19 -2.02 6.41
CA MET A 207 1.11 -2.85 7.18
C MET A 207 2.59 -2.52 6.93
N ASN A 208 2.99 -2.33 5.66
CA ASN A 208 4.40 -2.23 5.25
C ASN A 208 5.28 -3.27 6.01
N PRO A 209 5.10 -4.57 5.73
CA PRO A 209 5.64 -5.64 6.57
C PRO A 209 7.17 -5.75 6.55
N THR A 210 7.83 -5.18 5.55
CA THR A 210 9.28 -5.21 5.38
C THR A 210 9.97 -3.92 5.79
N ASN A 211 9.24 -2.92 6.29
CA ASN A 211 9.76 -1.57 6.52
C ASN A 211 10.35 -0.94 5.26
N ALA A 212 9.75 -1.22 4.09
CA ALA A 212 10.21 -0.64 2.84
C ALA A 212 10.19 0.90 2.94
N PRO A 213 11.23 1.56 2.43
CA PRO A 213 11.35 3.01 2.53
C PRO A 213 10.30 3.76 1.69
N ILE A 214 9.61 3.07 0.79
CA ILE A 214 8.49 3.60 0.01
C ILE A 214 7.31 2.65 0.17
N SER A 215 6.12 3.18 0.51
CA SER A 215 4.88 2.43 0.56
C SER A 215 3.82 3.13 -0.27
N LEU A 216 3.14 2.37 -1.13
CA LEU A 216 2.04 2.87 -1.95
C LEU A 216 0.71 2.51 -1.31
N ARG A 217 -0.27 3.41 -1.32
CA ARG A 217 -1.59 3.16 -0.76
C ARG A 217 -2.69 3.76 -1.59
N SER A 218 -3.68 2.95 -1.84
CA SER A 218 -4.87 3.43 -2.53
C SER A 218 -6.09 3.42 -1.64
N TYR A 219 -6.95 4.40 -1.88
CA TYR A 219 -8.30 4.43 -1.36
C TYR A 219 -9.32 4.47 -2.50
N PHE A 220 -10.59 4.19 -2.19
CA PHE A 220 -11.68 4.22 -3.16
C PHE A 220 -12.75 5.25 -2.80
N HIS A 221 -13.21 5.27 -1.56
CA HIS A 221 -14.27 6.17 -1.10
C HIS A 221 -13.72 7.53 -0.67
N PRO A 222 -14.45 8.63 -0.94
CA PRO A 222 -14.08 9.96 -0.46
C PRO A 222 -13.88 9.98 1.06
N GLY A 223 -12.93 10.79 1.54
CA GLY A 223 -12.60 10.95 2.95
C GLY A 223 -11.60 9.91 3.50
N LEU A 224 -11.36 8.80 2.77
CA LEU A 224 -10.36 7.82 3.20
C LEU A 224 -8.91 8.29 2.98
N ASP A 225 -8.69 9.30 2.16
CA ASP A 225 -7.40 9.98 2.00
C ASP A 225 -6.91 10.56 3.35
N ALA A 226 -7.76 11.33 4.02
CA ALA A 226 -7.45 11.89 5.33
C ALA A 226 -7.25 10.81 6.40
N VAL A 227 -8.04 9.72 6.36
CA VAL A 227 -7.87 8.58 7.26
C VAL A 227 -6.52 7.90 7.03
N HIS A 228 -6.15 7.62 5.79
CA HIS A 228 -4.85 7.01 5.47
C HIS A 228 -3.68 7.92 5.84
N GLN A 229 -3.81 9.24 5.65
CA GLN A 229 -2.81 10.21 6.07
C GLN A 229 -2.63 10.18 7.58
N GLY A 230 -3.71 10.34 8.35
CA GLY A 230 -3.65 10.33 9.82
C GLY A 230 -3.12 9.01 10.39
N ILE A 231 -3.42 7.85 9.75
CA ILE A 231 -2.80 6.56 10.13
C ILE A 231 -1.27 6.65 9.98
N CYS A 232 -0.77 7.20 8.86
CA CYS A 232 0.66 7.32 8.64
C CYS A 232 1.32 8.23 9.67
N GLU A 233 0.72 9.39 9.95
CA GLU A 233 1.21 10.35 10.94
C GLU A 233 1.32 9.67 12.32
N ILE A 234 0.27 9.02 12.80
CA ILE A 234 0.28 8.30 14.09
C ILE A 234 1.36 7.20 14.11
N LEU A 235 1.51 6.42 13.04
CA LEU A 235 2.48 5.33 13.00
C LEU A 235 3.93 5.82 12.97
N PHE A 236 4.21 6.97 12.35
CA PHE A 236 5.51 7.62 12.42
C PHE A 236 5.76 8.22 13.81
N GLU A 237 4.79 8.93 14.39
CA GLU A 237 4.88 9.50 15.75
C GLU A 237 5.11 8.42 16.82
N LYS A 238 4.48 7.26 16.67
CA LYS A 238 4.64 6.11 17.58
C LYS A 238 5.87 5.25 17.27
N SER A 239 6.69 5.65 16.30
CA SER A 239 7.86 4.88 15.85
C SER A 239 7.54 3.44 15.39
N GLU A 240 6.29 3.19 15.01
CA GLU A 240 5.88 1.90 14.41
C GLU A 240 6.35 1.80 12.95
N TYR A 241 6.53 2.93 12.26
CA TYR A 241 7.19 2.99 10.96
C TYR A 241 8.60 3.53 11.09
N HIS A 242 9.51 2.91 10.33
CA HIS A 242 10.83 3.46 10.09
C HIS A 242 10.74 4.67 9.15
N ALA A 243 11.81 5.45 9.08
CA ALA A 243 11.89 6.58 8.16
C ALA A 243 11.57 6.17 6.72
N GLY A 244 10.68 6.89 6.07
CA GLY A 244 10.23 6.57 4.72
C GLY A 244 9.14 7.50 4.19
N SER A 245 8.65 7.18 2.99
CA SER A 245 7.63 7.93 2.28
C SER A 245 6.42 7.04 1.97
N VAL A 246 5.23 7.52 2.30
CA VAL A 246 3.97 6.85 1.98
C VAL A 246 3.19 7.70 0.99
N ALA A 247 2.90 7.14 -0.20
CA ALA A 247 2.07 7.77 -1.22
C ALA A 247 0.63 7.30 -1.12
N ILE A 248 -0.30 8.22 -0.97
CA ILE A 248 -1.73 7.96 -0.79
C ILE A 248 -2.49 8.59 -1.97
N PHE A 249 -3.22 7.79 -2.74
CA PHE A 249 -3.96 8.27 -3.90
C PHE A 249 -5.23 7.48 -4.15
N LYS A 250 -6.16 8.05 -4.91
CA LYS A 250 -7.40 7.38 -5.31
C LYS A 250 -7.11 6.31 -6.34
N GLY A 251 -7.30 5.05 -5.97
CA GLY A 251 -6.99 3.90 -6.81
C GLY A 251 -8.03 3.60 -7.89
N LEU A 252 -7.58 3.07 -9.03
CA LEU A 252 -8.45 2.62 -10.11
C LEU A 252 -9.24 1.37 -9.68
N GLN A 253 -10.56 1.53 -9.52
CA GLN A 253 -11.46 0.52 -8.94
C GLN A 253 -11.10 0.11 -7.49
N GLY A 254 -10.31 0.94 -6.81
CA GLY A 254 -9.81 0.72 -5.47
C GLY A 254 -8.46 -0.03 -5.40
N GLU A 255 -7.93 -0.48 -6.54
CA GLU A 255 -6.61 -1.09 -6.60
C GLU A 255 -5.52 0.00 -6.63
N THR A 256 -4.32 -0.33 -6.17
CA THR A 256 -3.20 0.60 -6.04
C THR A 256 -2.57 0.90 -7.42
N GLU A 257 -3.35 1.57 -8.25
CA GLU A 257 -3.11 1.87 -9.65
C GLU A 257 -3.82 3.17 -10.03
N CYS A 258 -3.16 4.06 -10.77
CA CYS A 258 -3.73 5.34 -11.19
C CYS A 258 -4.80 5.19 -12.27
N ASN A 259 -5.85 6.02 -12.18
CA ASN A 259 -6.88 6.10 -13.22
C ASN A 259 -6.44 7.12 -14.29
N PRO A 260 -6.15 6.70 -15.53
CA PRO A 260 -5.62 7.60 -16.56
C PRO A 260 -6.66 8.62 -17.08
N ARG A 261 -7.94 8.44 -16.76
CA ARG A 261 -9.05 9.30 -17.23
C ARG A 261 -9.28 10.55 -16.38
N VAL A 262 -8.61 10.66 -15.26
CA VAL A 262 -8.72 11.80 -14.34
C VAL A 262 -7.35 12.14 -13.79
N ALA A 263 -7.12 13.41 -13.53
CA ALA A 263 -5.92 13.81 -12.80
C ALA A 263 -5.89 13.14 -11.42
N THR A 264 -4.74 12.62 -11.04
CA THR A 264 -4.56 11.92 -9.76
C THR A 264 -3.71 12.77 -8.83
N THR A 265 -4.29 13.21 -7.73
CA THR A 265 -3.56 13.83 -6.62
C THR A 265 -3.00 12.73 -5.72
N ILE A 266 -1.73 12.85 -5.35
CA ILE A 266 -0.99 11.92 -4.49
C ILE A 266 -0.56 12.69 -3.25
N THR A 267 -1.12 12.35 -2.10
CA THR A 267 -0.63 12.85 -0.81
C THR A 267 0.58 12.02 -0.42
N VAL A 268 1.71 12.66 -0.15
CA VAL A 268 2.95 12.02 0.29
C VAL A 268 3.20 12.40 1.74
N VAL A 269 3.22 11.40 2.61
CA VAL A 269 3.60 11.55 4.02
C VAL A 269 5.02 11.03 4.17
N ASN A 270 5.94 11.93 4.50
CA ASN A 270 7.34 11.60 4.79
C ASN A 270 7.55 11.61 6.29
N GLY A 271 7.95 10.48 6.84
CA GLY A 271 8.33 10.36 8.24
C GLY A 271 9.84 10.18 8.36
N GLN A 272 10.44 11.00 9.21
CA GLN A 272 11.80 10.82 9.72
C GLN A 272 11.71 10.90 11.24
N THR A 273 12.73 10.41 11.95
CA THR A 273 12.79 10.54 13.40
C THR A 273 12.56 12.01 13.80
N ASP A 274 11.49 12.28 14.54
CA ASP A 274 11.08 13.61 15.05
C ASP A 274 10.51 14.60 14.02
N ASN A 275 10.32 14.21 12.75
CA ASN A 275 9.72 15.10 11.75
C ASN A 275 8.78 14.36 10.80
N ILE A 276 7.57 14.86 10.66
CA ILE A 276 6.58 14.37 9.68
C ILE A 276 6.24 15.54 8.76
N ALA A 277 6.47 15.32 7.47
CA ALA A 277 6.13 16.30 6.43
C ALA A 277 5.10 15.73 5.47
N VAL A 278 4.09 16.53 5.15
CA VAL A 278 3.05 16.19 4.17
C VAL A 278 3.22 17.08 2.96
N SER A 279 3.25 16.47 1.79
CA SER A 279 3.33 17.16 0.51
C SER A 279 2.34 16.56 -0.49
N SER A 280 2.17 17.21 -1.63
CA SER A 280 1.26 16.76 -2.67
C SER A 280 1.97 16.73 -4.02
N LEU A 281 1.79 15.61 -4.72
CA LEU A 281 2.20 15.43 -6.11
C LEU A 281 0.94 15.24 -6.97
N SER A 282 1.05 15.41 -8.28
CA SER A 282 -0.07 15.18 -9.17
C SER A 282 0.36 14.54 -10.48
N ILE A 283 -0.49 13.67 -11.02
CA ILE A 283 -0.36 13.12 -12.37
C ILE A 283 -1.50 13.70 -13.20
N PRO A 284 -1.23 14.24 -14.40
CA PRO A 284 -2.28 14.77 -15.27
C PRO A 284 -3.18 13.65 -15.83
N THR A 285 -4.31 14.04 -16.36
CA THR A 285 -5.16 13.16 -17.17
C THR A 285 -4.41 12.74 -18.44
N LEU A 286 -4.37 11.44 -18.72
CA LEU A 286 -3.68 10.88 -19.90
C LEU A 286 -4.65 10.42 -21.01
N LEU A 287 -5.95 10.30 -20.69
CA LEU A 287 -7.01 9.90 -21.62
C LEU A 287 -8.16 10.89 -21.53
N GLU A 288 -8.15 11.90 -22.40
CA GLU A 288 -9.23 12.87 -22.51
C GLU A 288 -10.36 12.34 -23.42
N GLY A 289 -11.61 12.74 -23.12
CA GLY A 289 -12.78 12.45 -23.96
C GLY A 289 -13.23 10.99 -24.01
N PHE A 290 -12.68 10.14 -23.15
CA PHE A 290 -13.04 8.73 -23.07
C PHE A 290 -14.39 8.55 -22.37
N SER A 291 -15.48 8.50 -23.12
CA SER A 291 -16.76 8.00 -22.62
C SER A 291 -16.63 6.48 -22.51
N GLY A 292 -16.37 6.01 -21.29
CA GLY A 292 -16.17 4.58 -21.04
C GLY A 292 -17.38 3.77 -21.49
N ALA A 293 -17.35 3.23 -22.70
CA ALA A 293 -18.17 2.08 -23.00
C ALA A 293 -17.86 1.04 -21.93
N LYS A 294 -18.89 0.60 -21.19
CA LYS A 294 -18.76 -0.58 -20.36
C LYS A 294 -18.26 -1.66 -21.30
N VAL A 295 -17.00 -2.01 -21.20
CA VAL A 295 -16.45 -3.17 -21.89
C VAL A 295 -17.26 -4.32 -21.33
N GLY A 296 -18.06 -4.96 -22.17
CA GLY A 296 -18.82 -6.15 -21.75
C GLY A 296 -17.87 -7.07 -21.05
N GLN A 297 -18.33 -7.79 -20.04
CA GLN A 297 -17.58 -8.76 -19.24
C GLN A 297 -17.04 -9.93 -20.09
N ALA A 298 -16.26 -9.63 -21.12
CA ALA A 298 -15.38 -10.63 -21.70
C ALA A 298 -14.35 -10.94 -20.60
N GLU A 299 -14.26 -12.18 -20.18
CA GLU A 299 -13.22 -12.65 -19.26
C GLU A 299 -11.87 -12.40 -19.91
N LEU A 300 -11.25 -11.26 -19.58
CA LEU A 300 -9.92 -10.94 -20.08
C LEU A 300 -8.95 -11.99 -19.55
N SER A 301 -8.32 -12.74 -20.44
CA SER A 301 -7.26 -13.67 -20.06
C SER A 301 -6.09 -12.92 -19.46
N SER A 302 -5.48 -13.47 -18.40
CA SER A 302 -4.22 -12.93 -17.84
C SER A 302 -3.06 -12.99 -18.85
N ASP A 303 -3.19 -13.80 -19.92
CA ASP A 303 -2.20 -13.89 -21.00
C ASP A 303 -2.00 -12.57 -21.74
N ILE A 304 -3.00 -11.70 -21.69
CA ILE A 304 -2.91 -10.33 -22.21
C ILE A 304 -1.75 -9.56 -21.56
N LEU A 305 -1.53 -9.74 -20.26
CA LEU A 305 -0.38 -9.13 -19.57
C LEU A 305 0.94 -9.65 -20.13
N ALA A 306 1.04 -10.96 -20.41
CA ALA A 306 2.21 -11.55 -21.01
C ALA A 306 2.45 -11.04 -22.45
N LEU A 307 1.38 -10.89 -23.23
CA LEU A 307 1.46 -10.34 -24.59
C LEU A 307 1.90 -8.87 -24.57
N LEU A 308 1.25 -8.01 -23.77
CA LEU A 308 1.64 -6.61 -23.60
C LEU A 308 3.10 -6.49 -23.14
N TRP A 309 3.55 -7.39 -22.25
CA TRP A 309 4.94 -7.37 -21.80
C TRP A 309 5.94 -7.73 -22.90
N ARG A 310 5.65 -8.72 -23.74
CA ARG A 310 6.58 -9.29 -24.73
C ARG A 310 6.62 -8.53 -26.05
N GLU A 311 5.49 -7.96 -26.48
CA GLU A 311 5.40 -7.29 -27.77
C GLU A 311 6.01 -5.89 -27.73
N LYS A 312 6.66 -5.50 -28.84
CA LYS A 312 7.17 -4.14 -29.05
C LYS A 312 6.10 -3.31 -29.76
N GLU A 313 6.03 -2.04 -29.44
CA GLU A 313 5.19 -1.10 -30.20
C GLU A 313 5.81 -0.76 -31.58
N PRO A 314 4.99 -0.53 -32.62
CA PRO A 314 3.54 -0.73 -32.65
C PRO A 314 3.18 -2.20 -32.54
N PHE A 315 2.21 -2.51 -31.68
CA PHE A 315 1.75 -3.89 -31.50
C PHE A 315 1.33 -4.47 -32.85
N SER A 316 1.83 -5.66 -33.20
CA SER A 316 1.37 -6.36 -34.40
C SER A 316 -0.13 -6.60 -34.25
N ALA A 317 -0.90 -6.13 -35.24
CA ALA A 317 -2.34 -6.00 -35.16
C ALA A 317 -3.07 -7.31 -34.83
N ASP A 318 -2.47 -8.46 -35.08
CA ASP A 318 -3.20 -9.72 -35.18
C ASP A 318 -3.35 -10.50 -33.86
N ALA A 319 -2.36 -10.52 -32.98
CA ALA A 319 -2.45 -11.30 -31.74
C ALA A 319 -3.16 -10.55 -30.60
N LEU A 320 -2.81 -9.29 -30.38
CA LEU A 320 -3.35 -8.50 -29.28
C LEU A 320 -4.75 -7.95 -29.59
N THR A 321 -4.98 -7.49 -30.82
CA THR A 321 -6.28 -6.95 -31.27
C THR A 321 -7.37 -8.01 -31.41
N SER A 322 -7.00 -9.29 -31.53
CA SER A 322 -7.96 -10.40 -31.44
C SER A 322 -8.48 -10.64 -30.02
N LEU A 323 -7.71 -10.22 -28.98
CA LEU A 323 -8.00 -10.45 -27.56
C LEU A 323 -8.50 -9.19 -26.85
N MET A 324 -8.10 -8.00 -27.34
CA MET A 324 -8.47 -6.70 -26.76
C MET A 324 -8.78 -5.69 -27.84
N SER A 325 -9.79 -4.85 -27.60
CA SER A 325 -10.00 -3.68 -28.45
C SER A 325 -8.84 -2.70 -28.34
N ARG A 326 -8.58 -1.93 -29.39
CA ARG A 326 -7.53 -0.88 -29.40
C ARG A 326 -7.71 0.11 -28.23
N THR A 327 -8.94 0.45 -27.91
CA THR A 327 -9.28 1.31 -26.78
C THR A 327 -8.90 0.73 -25.44
N MET A 328 -9.01 -0.58 -25.25
CA MET A 328 -8.57 -1.25 -24.01
C MET A 328 -7.05 -1.27 -23.91
N ILE A 329 -6.34 -1.44 -25.01
CA ILE A 329 -4.87 -1.37 -25.04
C ILE A 329 -4.42 0.03 -24.63
N GLU A 330 -5.01 1.08 -25.21
CA GLU A 330 -4.73 2.47 -24.86
C GLU A 330 -4.98 2.74 -23.38
N GLN A 331 -6.09 2.25 -22.83
CA GLN A 331 -6.43 2.38 -21.42
C GLN A 331 -5.43 1.65 -20.52
N ALA A 332 -5.01 0.45 -20.89
CA ALA A 332 -4.04 -0.35 -20.16
C ALA A 332 -2.68 0.36 -20.09
N LEU A 333 -2.18 0.82 -21.25
CA LEU A 333 -0.90 1.51 -21.36
C LEU A 333 -0.92 2.88 -20.66
N SER A 334 -2.02 3.62 -20.76
CA SER A 334 -2.16 4.91 -20.07
C SER A 334 -2.26 4.73 -18.56
N SER A 335 -2.94 3.69 -18.06
CA SER A 335 -2.97 3.37 -16.63
C SER A 335 -1.59 2.95 -16.11
N MET A 336 -0.88 2.12 -16.87
CA MET A 336 0.51 1.74 -16.58
C MET A 336 1.41 2.98 -16.55
N THR A 337 1.34 3.84 -17.57
CA THR A 337 2.14 5.08 -17.65
C THR A 337 1.86 6.01 -16.48
N ALA A 338 0.58 6.28 -16.14
CA ALA A 338 0.21 7.11 -15.01
C ALA A 338 0.73 6.54 -13.67
N THR A 339 0.61 5.22 -13.49
CA THR A 339 1.07 4.54 -12.28
C THR A 339 2.59 4.56 -12.17
N LEU A 340 3.32 4.32 -13.26
CA LEU A 340 4.78 4.41 -13.26
C LEU A 340 5.24 5.84 -13.00
N ALA A 341 4.61 6.85 -13.62
CA ALA A 341 4.92 8.25 -13.39
C ALA A 341 4.73 8.63 -11.91
N ALA A 342 3.67 8.15 -11.26
CA ALA A 342 3.45 8.35 -9.83
C ALA A 342 4.59 7.77 -8.98
N VAL A 343 5.06 6.57 -9.30
CA VAL A 343 6.19 5.94 -8.61
C VAL A 343 7.50 6.71 -8.85
N LEU A 344 7.75 7.15 -10.08
CA LEU A 344 8.95 7.93 -10.42
C LEU A 344 8.98 9.29 -9.70
N LEU A 345 7.85 9.98 -9.62
CA LEU A 345 7.74 11.22 -8.84
C LEU A 345 8.03 10.98 -7.36
N LEU A 346 7.53 9.88 -6.80
CA LEU A 346 7.77 9.53 -5.40
C LEU A 346 9.23 9.18 -5.13
N LEU A 347 9.87 8.43 -6.03
CA LEU A 347 11.30 8.13 -5.98
C LEU A 347 12.14 9.41 -6.03
N ASN A 348 11.85 10.31 -6.97
CA ASN A 348 12.52 11.60 -7.08
C ASN A 348 12.30 12.47 -5.84
N HIS A 349 11.07 12.54 -5.34
CA HIS A 349 10.74 13.31 -4.14
C HIS A 349 11.53 12.81 -2.92
N LYS A 350 11.62 11.49 -2.73
CA LYS A 350 12.40 10.88 -1.64
C LYS A 350 13.89 11.22 -1.74
N LEU A 351 14.49 11.13 -2.92
CA LEU A 351 15.89 11.46 -3.13
C LEU A 351 16.17 12.92 -2.75
N ASN A 352 15.30 13.84 -3.15
CA ASN A 352 15.45 15.27 -2.84
C ASN A 352 15.26 15.59 -1.35
N THR A 353 14.42 14.83 -0.62
CA THR A 353 14.23 15.03 0.83
C THR A 353 15.33 14.39 1.69
N ALA A 354 16.03 13.37 1.19
CA ALA A 354 17.12 12.70 1.91
C ALA A 354 18.42 13.54 1.94
N ILE A 355 18.58 14.52 1.05
CA ILE A 355 19.82 15.27 0.83
C ILE A 355 19.87 16.61 1.59
N ILE A 356 18.82 17.01 2.31
CA ILE A 356 18.86 18.22 3.15
C ILE A 356 19.26 17.82 4.57
N PRO A 357 20.57 17.88 4.95
CA PRO A 357 20.95 17.81 6.36
C PRO A 357 20.39 19.05 7.05
N GLN A 358 19.72 18.90 8.17
CA GLN A 358 19.41 20.00 9.09
C GLN A 358 20.69 20.45 9.80
N GLU A 359 21.67 21.00 9.08
CA GLU A 359 22.64 21.87 9.70
C GLU A 359 22.10 23.29 9.64
N SER A 360 22.09 23.93 10.80
CA SER A 360 21.73 25.31 11.06
C SER A 360 22.41 26.25 10.04
N ILE A 361 21.73 26.55 8.95
CA ILE A 361 22.22 27.49 7.93
C ILE A 361 21.80 28.90 8.36
N SER A 362 22.78 29.74 8.67
CA SER A 362 22.56 31.16 8.86
C SER A 362 22.08 31.79 7.53
N PRO A 363 21.21 32.83 7.58
CA PRO A 363 20.58 33.40 6.38
C PRO A 363 21.57 33.97 5.33
N GLU A 364 22.84 34.12 5.66
CA GLU A 364 23.85 34.76 4.78
C GLU A 364 24.56 33.77 3.82
N SER A 365 24.41 32.43 3.99
CA SER A 365 25.07 31.44 3.14
C SER A 365 24.23 30.96 1.95
N ILE A 366 23.04 31.51 1.74
CA ILE A 366 22.08 31.05 0.70
C ILE A 366 22.48 31.50 -0.73
N SER A 367 23.46 32.35 -0.90
CA SER A 367 23.74 32.96 -2.22
C SER A 367 24.74 32.23 -3.12
N GLN A 368 25.38 31.14 -2.71
CA GLN A 368 26.47 30.55 -3.53
C GLN A 368 26.50 29.02 -3.69
N LYS A 369 25.50 28.25 -3.26
CA LYS A 369 25.38 26.83 -3.64
C LYS A 369 23.97 26.48 -4.03
N SER A 370 23.45 27.05 -5.10
CA SER A 370 22.27 26.55 -5.79
C SER A 370 22.63 25.39 -6.73
N ASN A 371 23.00 24.23 -6.20
CA ASN A 371 22.65 23.00 -6.86
C ASN A 371 21.17 22.79 -6.56
N SER A 372 20.31 23.53 -7.28
CA SER A 372 18.87 23.29 -7.30
C SER A 372 18.66 21.91 -7.89
N GLN A 373 18.57 20.90 -7.02
CA GLN A 373 18.10 19.59 -7.43
C GLN A 373 16.72 19.78 -8.06
N LYS A 374 16.63 19.43 -9.32
CA LYS A 374 15.49 19.70 -10.17
C LYS A 374 14.37 18.74 -9.77
N ILE A 375 13.39 19.24 -9.02
CA ILE A 375 12.17 18.47 -8.77
C ILE A 375 11.57 18.08 -10.12
N MET A 376 11.40 16.77 -10.36
CA MET A 376 10.84 16.27 -11.61
C MET A 376 9.40 16.77 -11.77
N ALA A 377 9.09 17.39 -12.88
CA ALA A 377 7.71 17.77 -13.21
C ALA A 377 6.89 16.54 -13.60
N ALA A 378 5.58 16.61 -13.41
CA ALA A 378 4.66 15.50 -13.73
C ALA A 378 4.76 15.06 -15.21
N GLU A 379 4.86 16.02 -16.12
CA GLU A 379 4.99 15.77 -17.56
C GLU A 379 6.31 15.06 -17.88
N GLN A 380 7.39 15.39 -17.19
CA GLN A 380 8.69 14.71 -17.33
C GLN A 380 8.59 13.26 -16.83
N ALA A 381 7.89 13.02 -15.71
CA ALA A 381 7.66 11.68 -15.20
C ALA A 381 6.82 10.83 -16.15
N VAL A 382 5.79 11.41 -16.75
CA VAL A 382 4.97 10.75 -17.79
C VAL A 382 5.80 10.40 -19.02
N TYR A 383 6.58 11.37 -19.53
CA TYR A 383 7.47 11.14 -20.68
C TYR A 383 8.50 10.04 -20.36
N LEU A 384 9.18 10.12 -19.22
CA LEU A 384 10.13 9.10 -18.78
C LEU A 384 9.48 7.71 -18.69
N SER A 385 8.24 7.64 -18.17
CA SER A 385 7.50 6.39 -18.07
C SER A 385 7.25 5.75 -19.44
N GLN A 386 6.88 6.55 -20.43
CA GLN A 386 6.70 6.09 -21.81
C GLN A 386 8.02 5.59 -22.41
N GLN A 387 9.11 6.33 -22.20
CA GLN A 387 10.44 5.91 -22.67
C GLN A 387 10.91 4.62 -21.98
N CYS A 388 10.68 4.47 -20.68
CA CYS A 388 11.00 3.26 -19.93
C CYS A 388 10.24 2.06 -20.47
N TRP A 389 8.96 2.22 -20.79
CA TRP A 389 8.15 1.17 -21.38
C TRP A 389 8.62 0.78 -22.78
N ALA A 390 8.83 1.75 -23.66
CA ALA A 390 9.30 1.53 -25.02
C ALA A 390 10.67 0.82 -25.07
N ASN A 391 11.55 1.16 -24.12
CA ASN A 391 12.91 0.61 -24.06
C ASN A 391 13.07 -0.53 -23.04
N ARG A 392 11.99 -1.16 -22.56
CA ARG A 392 12.03 -2.17 -21.48
C ARG A 392 12.91 -3.39 -21.77
N PHE A 393 13.27 -3.64 -23.02
CA PHE A 393 14.16 -4.73 -23.43
C PHE A 393 15.57 -4.28 -23.80
N SER A 394 15.85 -2.98 -23.79
CA SER A 394 17.19 -2.46 -24.09
C SER A 394 18.10 -2.64 -22.87
N SER A 395 19.22 -3.30 -23.05
CA SER A 395 20.27 -3.41 -22.03
C SER A 395 21.20 -2.21 -21.99
N THR A 396 21.33 -1.48 -23.10
CA THR A 396 22.32 -0.40 -23.26
C THR A 396 21.73 1.01 -23.22
N ASN A 397 20.44 1.14 -23.44
CA ASN A 397 19.77 2.44 -23.52
C ASN A 397 18.45 2.44 -22.73
N ASN A 398 18.54 2.13 -21.44
CA ASN A 398 17.39 2.13 -20.56
C ASN A 398 17.26 3.49 -19.86
N PRO A 399 16.23 4.29 -20.17
CA PRO A 399 16.06 5.62 -19.60
C PRO A 399 15.92 5.62 -18.08
N LEU A 400 15.29 4.59 -17.50
CA LEU A 400 15.13 4.49 -16.05
C LEU A 400 16.47 4.18 -15.37
N ALA A 401 17.26 3.25 -15.91
CA ALA A 401 18.58 2.94 -15.36
C ALA A 401 19.51 4.16 -15.44
N LYS A 402 19.45 4.90 -16.56
CA LYS A 402 20.22 6.15 -16.73
C LYS A 402 19.78 7.20 -15.68
N TRP A 403 18.48 7.42 -15.55
CA TRP A 403 17.95 8.37 -14.59
C TRP A 403 18.28 7.96 -13.14
N LEU A 404 18.11 6.70 -12.77
CA LEU A 404 18.50 6.19 -11.45
C LEU A 404 19.99 6.40 -11.18
N ASN A 405 20.85 6.12 -12.13
CA ASN A 405 22.30 6.29 -11.97
C ASN A 405 22.71 7.78 -11.87
N GLU A 406 22.09 8.66 -12.64
CA GLU A 406 22.36 10.10 -12.59
C GLU A 406 21.89 10.74 -11.29
N GLU A 407 20.71 10.35 -10.76
CA GLU A 407 20.13 10.87 -9.54
C GLU A 407 20.66 10.17 -8.26
N TRP A 408 20.94 8.86 -8.32
CA TRP A 408 21.46 8.09 -7.18
C TRP A 408 22.95 8.32 -6.94
N LEU A 409 23.76 8.54 -7.97
CA LEU A 409 25.18 8.87 -7.82
C LEU A 409 25.42 10.27 -7.23
N CYS A 410 24.43 11.17 -7.32
CA CYS A 410 24.48 12.47 -6.66
C CYS A 410 24.05 12.40 -5.19
N ALA A 411 23.52 11.28 -4.71
CA ALA A 411 22.95 11.09 -3.39
C ALA A 411 23.85 10.28 -2.42
N VAL A 412 24.99 9.77 -2.91
CA VAL A 412 26.04 9.10 -2.15
C VAL A 412 27.27 10.01 -2.09
#